data_003fb41a1e388b561cf93e688c9c65f4
#
_entry.id   003fb41a1e388b561cf93e688c9c65f4
#
_cell.length_a   1.000
_cell.length_b   1.000
_cell.length_c   1.000
_cell.angle_alpha   90.00
_cell.angle_beta   90.00
_cell.angle_gamma   90.00
#
_symmetry.space_group_name_H-M   'P 1'
#
loop_
_entity.id
_entity.type
_entity.pdbx_description
1 polymer ?
#
loop_
_entity_poly.entity_id
_entity_poly.type
_entity_poly.pdbx_seq_one_letter_code
_entity_poly.pdbx_strand_id
1 'polypeptide(L)'
;MGIMDKFSKKQKEPEVLVESWSPVCDIQAFAEESDSCVYFYLWRDPGSDHAQVKSCWVCNTAPAPNDIDEAAMDRGEAPRMPRSGCGHDPRGIRVRKRDLSIVWLEEGDGAALLEAGKLLALIPGWAWSHDFHGYCRHAVGTAPFAWELTQAEAVLTARVERSAAYWRTMEDGYWKPLQEGGLGAMEGFFGPHEQYFAIDGGKFPSKALVTGRKDGIRYAFTLGVAALCMPHVEQYHQEDAGDHRRMELAFAARGDLPDEDWMKTLGFLSGVTGYPWREITWLGHGHTLLLPEGRIPGFAAVLLLDGRKLPEVPVPAFPPVMGEPVCPLWMVPITKAEYDLAVESIEPVILEKYQGAPERLVVFDGKPKFL
;
A
#
# COMPACT_ATOMS: atom_id res chain seq x y z
N MET A 1 4.10 -63.87 -11.64
CA MET A 1 4.64 -62.78 -12.40
C MET A 1 3.46 -61.88 -12.71
N GLY A 2 3.10 -61.02 -11.77
CA GLY A 2 1.92 -60.16 -11.82
C GLY A 2 2.36 -58.72 -12.02
N ILE A 3 2.00 -58.17 -13.14
CA ILE A 3 2.18 -56.78 -13.48
C ILE A 3 1.15 -55.97 -12.70
N MET A 4 1.55 -55.35 -11.58
CA MET A 4 0.81 -54.26 -10.97
C MET A 4 1.11 -53.01 -11.75
N ASP A 5 0.29 -52.70 -12.77
CA ASP A 5 0.21 -51.39 -13.37
C ASP A 5 -0.33 -50.41 -12.31
N LYS A 6 0.58 -49.66 -11.71
CA LYS A 6 0.23 -48.50 -10.93
C LYS A 6 -0.33 -47.45 -11.90
N PHE A 7 -1.64 -47.34 -11.97
CA PHE A 7 -2.29 -46.13 -12.50
C PHE A 7 -1.96 -44.95 -11.56
N SER A 8 -0.83 -44.31 -11.80
CA SER A 8 -0.61 -42.94 -11.33
C SER A 8 -1.67 -42.10 -12.02
N LYS A 9 -2.74 -41.73 -11.33
CA LYS A 9 -3.62 -40.65 -11.82
C LYS A 9 -2.72 -39.45 -12.09
N LYS A 10 -2.61 -39.06 -13.34
CA LYS A 10 -1.99 -37.79 -13.72
C LYS A 10 -2.75 -36.71 -12.95
N GLN A 11 -2.09 -36.04 -12.02
CA GLN A 11 -2.64 -34.88 -11.33
C GLN A 11 -3.08 -33.89 -12.41
N LYS A 12 -4.32 -33.42 -12.36
CA LYS A 12 -4.82 -32.40 -13.27
C LYS A 12 -4.06 -31.11 -12.94
N GLU A 13 -3.55 -30.43 -13.93
CA GLU A 13 -2.98 -29.10 -13.72
C GLU A 13 -4.06 -28.18 -13.13
N PRO A 14 -3.73 -27.38 -12.10
CA PRO A 14 -4.67 -26.45 -11.51
C PRO A 14 -5.23 -25.46 -12.56
N GLU A 15 -6.51 -25.13 -12.44
CA GLU A 15 -7.19 -24.20 -13.36
C GLU A 15 -7.39 -22.84 -12.71
N VAL A 16 -6.83 -21.79 -13.28
CA VAL A 16 -7.11 -20.39 -12.88
C VAL A 16 -8.54 -20.03 -13.32
N LEU A 17 -9.38 -19.76 -12.34
CA LEU A 17 -10.79 -19.43 -12.53
C LEU A 17 -10.98 -17.93 -12.83
N VAL A 18 -10.26 -17.06 -12.15
CA VAL A 18 -10.26 -15.61 -12.31
C VAL A 18 -8.91 -15.07 -11.84
N GLU A 19 -8.42 -14.02 -12.49
CA GLU A 19 -7.17 -13.34 -12.12
C GLU A 19 -7.29 -11.82 -12.34
N SER A 20 -6.51 -11.05 -11.59
CA SER A 20 -6.40 -9.59 -11.69
C SER A 20 -5.07 -9.12 -11.11
N TRP A 21 -4.50 -8.06 -11.68
CA TRP A 21 -3.34 -7.38 -11.11
C TRP A 21 -3.77 -6.19 -10.27
N SER A 22 -3.03 -5.93 -9.19
CA SER A 22 -3.22 -4.71 -8.42
C SER A 22 -3.01 -3.48 -9.30
N PRO A 23 -3.86 -2.46 -9.17
CA PRO A 23 -3.69 -1.22 -9.92
C PRO A 23 -2.42 -0.45 -9.57
N VAL A 24 -1.82 -0.72 -8.40
CA VAL A 24 -0.74 0.14 -7.83
C VAL A 24 0.41 -0.63 -7.18
N CYS A 25 0.21 -1.88 -6.74
CA CYS A 25 1.24 -2.73 -6.16
C CYS A 25 1.64 -3.85 -7.14
N ASP A 26 2.85 -4.42 -7.00
CA ASP A 26 3.24 -5.61 -7.77
C ASP A 26 2.69 -6.88 -7.12
N ILE A 27 1.36 -7.02 -7.20
CA ILE A 27 0.61 -8.16 -6.65
C ILE A 27 -0.36 -8.67 -7.70
N GLN A 28 -0.36 -9.97 -7.92
CA GLN A 28 -1.38 -10.69 -8.68
C GLN A 28 -2.36 -11.37 -7.72
N ALA A 29 -3.65 -11.15 -7.92
CA ALA A 29 -4.72 -11.89 -7.25
C ALA A 29 -5.32 -12.90 -8.21
N PHE A 30 -5.54 -14.15 -7.77
CA PHE A 30 -6.21 -15.16 -8.59
C PHE A 30 -6.92 -16.20 -7.74
N ALA A 31 -7.99 -16.78 -8.28
CA ALA A 31 -8.62 -17.98 -7.71
C ALA A 31 -8.31 -19.18 -8.60
N GLU A 32 -7.91 -20.28 -7.97
CA GLU A 32 -7.46 -21.48 -8.64
C GLU A 32 -8.20 -22.71 -8.11
N GLU A 33 -8.66 -23.58 -9.02
CA GLU A 33 -9.25 -24.89 -8.72
C GLU A 33 -8.22 -25.99 -8.94
N SER A 34 -7.86 -26.69 -7.88
CA SER A 34 -7.10 -27.93 -7.91
C SER A 34 -8.04 -29.14 -8.09
N ASP A 35 -7.50 -30.36 -8.03
CA ASP A 35 -8.31 -31.59 -8.09
C ASP A 35 -9.38 -31.68 -6.98
N SER A 36 -9.23 -30.98 -5.85
CA SER A 36 -10.01 -31.22 -4.65
C SER A 36 -10.53 -29.97 -3.93
N CYS A 37 -10.06 -28.80 -4.27
CA CYS A 37 -10.43 -27.54 -3.61
C CYS A 37 -10.17 -26.32 -4.48
N VAL A 38 -10.75 -25.18 -4.07
CA VAL A 38 -10.49 -23.85 -4.63
C VAL A 38 -9.83 -23.00 -3.56
N TYR A 39 -8.78 -22.30 -3.97
CA TYR A 39 -8.11 -21.28 -3.17
C TYR A 39 -8.13 -19.94 -3.88
N PHE A 40 -8.13 -18.86 -3.08
CA PHE A 40 -7.87 -17.49 -3.49
C PHE A 40 -6.47 -17.10 -3.02
N TYR A 41 -5.67 -16.56 -3.94
CA TYR A 41 -4.27 -16.21 -3.71
C TYR A 41 -4.02 -14.73 -3.95
N LEU A 42 -3.10 -14.16 -3.17
CA LEU A 42 -2.38 -12.95 -3.51
C LEU A 42 -0.90 -13.32 -3.66
N TRP A 43 -0.32 -13.01 -4.80
CA TRP A 43 1.08 -13.29 -5.13
C TRP A 43 1.83 -11.99 -5.34
N ARG A 44 2.63 -11.63 -4.35
CA ARG A 44 3.47 -10.43 -4.33
C ARG A 44 4.80 -10.72 -5.05
N ASP A 45 5.30 -9.73 -5.82
CA ASP A 45 6.57 -9.77 -6.56
C ASP A 45 6.72 -11.07 -7.38
N PRO A 46 5.72 -11.48 -8.20
CA PRO A 46 5.74 -12.75 -8.89
C PRO A 46 6.92 -12.84 -9.86
N GLY A 47 7.66 -13.94 -9.78
CA GLY A 47 8.86 -14.18 -10.60
C GLY A 47 10.15 -13.59 -10.04
N SER A 48 10.13 -12.97 -8.85
CA SER A 48 11.32 -12.54 -8.13
C SER A 48 11.80 -13.58 -7.11
N ASP A 49 13.06 -13.45 -6.66
CA ASP A 49 13.59 -14.26 -5.55
C ASP A 49 12.96 -13.92 -4.19
N HIS A 50 12.18 -12.84 -4.13
CA HIS A 50 11.47 -12.36 -2.94
C HIS A 50 9.97 -12.57 -3.02
N ALA A 51 9.50 -13.36 -3.99
CA ALA A 51 8.10 -13.65 -4.18
C ALA A 51 7.45 -14.21 -2.89
N GLN A 52 6.29 -13.66 -2.53
CA GLN A 52 5.51 -14.08 -1.38
C GLN A 52 4.08 -14.41 -1.81
N VAL A 53 3.49 -15.42 -1.19
CA VAL A 53 2.12 -15.84 -1.48
C VAL A 53 1.29 -15.86 -0.20
N LYS A 54 0.12 -15.25 -0.25
CA LYS A 54 -0.96 -15.44 0.73
C LYS A 54 -2.06 -16.25 0.07
N SER A 55 -2.62 -17.19 0.81
CA SER A 55 -3.65 -18.10 0.33
C SER A 55 -4.81 -18.17 1.31
N CYS A 56 -6.02 -18.12 0.79
CA CYS A 56 -7.26 -18.30 1.54
C CYS A 56 -8.08 -19.42 0.89
N TRP A 57 -8.40 -20.43 1.66
CA TRP A 57 -9.30 -21.50 1.19
C TRP A 57 -10.70 -20.93 0.89
N VAL A 58 -11.27 -21.37 -0.23
CA VAL A 58 -12.60 -20.94 -0.70
C VAL A 58 -13.64 -22.04 -0.52
N CYS A 59 -13.37 -23.22 -1.06
CA CYS A 59 -14.23 -24.40 -0.87
C CYS A 59 -13.51 -25.70 -1.22
N ASN A 60 -13.98 -26.82 -0.68
CA ASN A 60 -13.65 -28.12 -1.20
C ASN A 60 -14.53 -28.46 -2.41
N THR A 61 -13.93 -29.00 -3.46
CA THR A 61 -14.64 -29.56 -4.64
C THR A 61 -14.78 -31.06 -4.56
N ALA A 62 -14.04 -31.67 -3.64
CA ALA A 62 -14.08 -33.11 -3.26
C ALA A 62 -14.49 -33.27 -1.79
N PRO A 63 -14.83 -34.52 -1.32
CA PRO A 63 -15.27 -34.72 0.05
C PRO A 63 -14.28 -34.22 1.09
N ALA A 64 -14.79 -33.48 2.10
CA ALA A 64 -14.02 -32.95 3.20
C ALA A 64 -13.42 -34.11 4.05
N PRO A 65 -12.11 -34.10 4.34
CA PRO A 65 -11.46 -35.03 5.22
C PRO A 65 -11.90 -34.82 6.68
N ASN A 66 -11.62 -35.75 7.57
CA ASN A 66 -11.84 -35.56 9.00
C ASN A 66 -10.74 -34.64 9.59
N ASP A 67 -9.49 -34.85 9.15
CA ASP A 67 -8.30 -34.17 9.62
C ASP A 67 -7.51 -33.58 8.43
N ILE A 68 -6.51 -32.77 8.71
CA ILE A 68 -5.61 -32.20 7.68
C ILE A 68 -4.79 -33.36 7.07
N ASP A 69 -4.73 -33.41 5.75
CA ASP A 69 -3.91 -34.37 5.01
C ASP A 69 -2.48 -33.80 4.83
N GLU A 70 -1.65 -33.92 5.88
CA GLU A 70 -0.27 -33.45 5.88
C GLU A 70 0.56 -34.13 4.77
N ALA A 71 0.31 -35.40 4.50
CA ALA A 71 1.02 -36.12 3.46
C ALA A 71 0.69 -35.60 2.04
N ALA A 72 -0.50 -35.06 1.81
CA ALA A 72 -0.83 -34.36 0.56
C ALA A 72 -0.11 -33.02 0.49
N MET A 73 -0.06 -32.27 1.59
CA MET A 73 0.68 -31.01 1.68
C MET A 73 2.18 -31.20 1.42
N ASP A 74 2.78 -32.24 1.97
CA ASP A 74 4.21 -32.57 1.73
C ASP A 74 4.50 -32.89 0.25
N ARG A 75 3.48 -33.27 -0.52
CA ARG A 75 3.58 -33.47 -1.96
C ARG A 75 3.31 -32.18 -2.77
N GLY A 76 3.04 -31.05 -2.10
CA GLY A 76 2.68 -29.77 -2.73
C GLY A 76 1.24 -29.68 -3.21
N GLU A 77 0.35 -30.57 -2.71
CA GLU A 77 -1.08 -30.50 -3.01
C GLU A 77 -1.77 -29.45 -2.13
N ALA A 78 -2.69 -28.66 -2.70
CA ALA A 78 -3.48 -27.71 -1.93
C ALA A 78 -4.39 -28.46 -0.93
N PRO A 79 -4.33 -28.15 0.38
CA PRO A 79 -5.04 -28.90 1.39
C PRO A 79 -6.55 -28.66 1.34
N ARG A 80 -7.34 -29.72 1.53
CA ARG A 80 -8.78 -29.58 1.74
C ARG A 80 -9.08 -29.14 3.16
N MET A 81 -10.08 -28.28 3.33
CA MET A 81 -10.59 -27.93 4.65
C MET A 81 -11.20 -29.16 5.33
N PRO A 82 -10.81 -29.48 6.58
CA PRO A 82 -11.45 -30.53 7.37
C PRO A 82 -12.94 -30.25 7.61
N ARG A 83 -13.73 -31.30 7.88
CA ARG A 83 -15.17 -31.15 8.11
C ARG A 83 -15.53 -30.17 9.20
N SER A 84 -14.75 -30.07 10.25
CA SER A 84 -14.97 -29.14 11.37
C SER A 84 -14.87 -27.66 10.97
N GLY A 85 -14.08 -27.36 9.96
CA GLY A 85 -13.90 -26.00 9.45
C GLY A 85 -14.69 -25.67 8.17
N CYS A 86 -15.47 -26.67 7.65
CA CYS A 86 -16.15 -26.56 6.36
C CYS A 86 -17.64 -26.29 6.54
N GLY A 87 -18.11 -25.09 6.18
CA GLY A 87 -19.50 -24.64 6.31
C GLY A 87 -20.41 -24.98 5.12
N HIS A 88 -19.89 -25.55 4.03
CA HIS A 88 -20.69 -26.01 2.89
C HIS A 88 -20.94 -27.54 2.93
N ASP A 89 -21.66 -28.10 1.94
CA ASP A 89 -21.89 -29.53 1.82
C ASP A 89 -20.54 -30.28 1.91
N PRO A 90 -20.37 -31.21 2.89
CA PRO A 90 -19.10 -31.89 3.08
C PRO A 90 -18.71 -32.83 1.93
N ARG A 91 -19.58 -33.08 0.96
CA ARG A 91 -19.26 -33.81 -0.28
C ARG A 91 -18.52 -32.94 -1.31
N GLY A 92 -18.44 -31.64 -1.06
CA GLY A 92 -17.87 -30.63 -1.94
C GLY A 92 -18.92 -29.80 -2.69
N ILE A 93 -18.51 -28.62 -3.08
CA ILE A 93 -19.31 -27.71 -3.94
C ILE A 93 -18.49 -27.26 -5.13
N ARG A 94 -19.10 -26.56 -6.07
CA ARG A 94 -18.40 -25.93 -7.20
C ARG A 94 -18.73 -24.46 -7.26
N VAL A 95 -17.70 -23.64 -7.46
CA VAL A 95 -17.84 -22.22 -7.82
C VAL A 95 -17.95 -22.12 -9.35
N ARG A 96 -18.69 -21.12 -9.83
CA ARG A 96 -18.88 -20.92 -11.27
C ARG A 96 -17.93 -19.85 -11.76
N LYS A 97 -16.94 -20.22 -12.55
CA LYS A 97 -15.92 -19.31 -13.13
C LYS A 97 -16.52 -17.99 -13.66
N ARG A 98 -17.63 -18.05 -14.39
CA ARG A 98 -18.29 -16.86 -14.97
C ARG A 98 -18.90 -15.90 -13.95
N ASP A 99 -19.15 -16.35 -12.72
CA ASP A 99 -19.77 -15.58 -11.66
C ASP A 99 -18.72 -14.98 -10.71
N LEU A 100 -17.42 -15.30 -10.91
CA LEU A 100 -16.31 -14.81 -10.10
C LEU A 100 -15.82 -13.45 -10.59
N SER A 101 -15.47 -12.59 -9.65
CA SER A 101 -14.79 -11.32 -9.90
C SER A 101 -13.90 -10.95 -8.71
N ILE A 102 -12.88 -10.15 -8.95
CA ILE A 102 -11.94 -9.66 -7.94
C ILE A 102 -12.12 -8.17 -7.78
N VAL A 103 -12.14 -7.70 -6.52
CA VAL A 103 -12.13 -6.28 -6.16
C VAL A 103 -10.91 -6.03 -5.28
N TRP A 104 -10.04 -5.13 -5.72
CA TRP A 104 -8.90 -4.67 -4.93
C TRP A 104 -9.36 -3.71 -3.84
N LEU A 105 -8.78 -3.81 -2.63
CA LEU A 105 -8.93 -2.81 -1.59
C LEU A 105 -8.24 -1.50 -2.01
N GLU A 106 -8.59 -0.39 -1.37
CA GLU A 106 -8.16 0.97 -1.77
C GLU A 106 -6.64 1.15 -1.77
N GLU A 107 -5.93 0.43 -0.91
CA GLU A 107 -4.47 0.44 -0.77
C GLU A 107 -3.76 -0.39 -1.87
N GLY A 108 -4.48 -1.30 -2.51
CA GLY A 108 -3.97 -2.17 -3.56
C GLY A 108 -3.16 -3.37 -3.09
N ASP A 109 -3.03 -3.60 -1.77
CA ASP A 109 -2.27 -4.69 -1.15
C ASP A 109 -3.13 -5.84 -0.63
N GLY A 110 -4.45 -5.68 -0.66
CA GLY A 110 -5.46 -6.69 -0.31
C GLY A 110 -6.56 -6.78 -1.37
N ALA A 111 -7.23 -7.92 -1.44
CA ALA A 111 -8.30 -8.12 -2.41
C ALA A 111 -9.43 -9.03 -1.90
N ALA A 112 -10.60 -8.86 -2.48
CA ALA A 112 -11.78 -9.66 -2.28
C ALA A 112 -12.13 -10.46 -3.52
N LEU A 113 -12.48 -11.73 -3.34
CA LEU A 113 -13.10 -12.59 -4.33
C LEU A 113 -14.62 -12.54 -4.13
N LEU A 114 -15.34 -12.23 -5.19
CA LEU A 114 -16.80 -12.19 -5.20
C LEU A 114 -17.36 -13.33 -6.07
N GLU A 115 -18.50 -13.89 -5.67
CA GLU A 115 -19.32 -14.79 -6.50
C GLU A 115 -20.69 -14.17 -6.72
N ALA A 116 -21.07 -13.93 -7.97
CA ALA A 116 -22.31 -13.24 -8.35
C ALA A 116 -22.52 -11.91 -7.56
N GLY A 117 -21.45 -11.14 -7.40
CA GLY A 117 -21.44 -9.85 -6.70
C GLY A 117 -21.47 -9.94 -5.17
N LYS A 118 -21.44 -11.13 -4.59
CA LYS A 118 -21.42 -11.33 -3.13
C LYS A 118 -20.02 -11.72 -2.66
N LEU A 119 -19.59 -11.16 -1.53
CA LEU A 119 -18.29 -11.47 -0.94
C LEU A 119 -18.17 -12.97 -0.64
N LEU A 120 -17.19 -13.65 -1.23
CA LEU A 120 -16.90 -15.07 -1.07
C LEU A 120 -15.68 -15.28 -0.21
N ALA A 121 -14.57 -14.60 -0.51
CA ALA A 121 -13.35 -14.61 0.29
C ALA A 121 -12.67 -13.25 0.26
N LEU A 122 -11.84 -12.93 1.27
CA LEU A 122 -11.10 -11.69 1.35
C LEU A 122 -9.76 -11.92 2.04
N ILE A 123 -8.68 -11.46 1.41
CA ILE A 123 -7.35 -11.37 2.01
C ILE A 123 -7.04 -9.88 2.20
N PRO A 124 -7.02 -9.35 3.45
CA PRO A 124 -6.71 -7.96 3.71
C PRO A 124 -5.19 -7.69 3.60
N GLY A 125 -4.80 -6.44 3.32
CA GLY A 125 -3.39 -6.05 3.20
C GLY A 125 -2.57 -6.34 4.46
N TRP A 126 -3.15 -6.20 5.66
CA TRP A 126 -2.44 -6.53 6.90
C TRP A 126 -2.09 -8.04 7.05
N ALA A 127 -2.68 -8.93 6.24
CA ALA A 127 -2.33 -10.34 6.22
C ALA A 127 -0.85 -10.59 5.86
N TRP A 128 -0.21 -9.67 5.13
CA TRP A 128 1.21 -9.78 4.79
C TRP A 128 2.14 -9.78 6.00
N SER A 129 1.75 -9.11 7.08
CA SER A 129 2.54 -8.99 8.31
C SER A 129 2.15 -9.99 9.39
N HIS A 130 1.14 -10.82 9.16
CA HIS A 130 0.60 -11.76 10.15
C HIS A 130 0.45 -13.15 9.54
N ASP A 131 0.43 -14.17 10.39
CA ASP A 131 0.06 -15.52 10.01
C ASP A 131 -1.47 -15.63 9.92
N PHE A 132 -2.02 -15.03 8.85
CA PHE A 132 -3.44 -14.96 8.58
C PHE A 132 -3.72 -15.30 7.12
N HIS A 133 -4.61 -16.25 6.90
CA HIS A 133 -4.94 -16.71 5.56
C HIS A 133 -5.96 -15.82 4.86
N GLY A 134 -6.96 -15.33 5.56
CA GLY A 134 -8.06 -14.55 5.01
C GLY A 134 -9.41 -15.01 5.58
N TYR A 135 -10.46 -14.28 5.19
CA TYR A 135 -11.85 -14.60 5.53
C TYR A 135 -12.51 -15.34 4.37
N CYS A 136 -13.34 -16.33 4.68
CA CYS A 136 -14.14 -17.04 3.69
C CYS A 136 -15.56 -17.29 4.19
N ARG A 137 -16.56 -17.14 3.30
CA ARG A 137 -17.97 -17.43 3.58
C ARG A 137 -18.22 -18.87 3.98
N HIS A 138 -17.43 -19.80 3.45
CA HIS A 138 -17.58 -21.22 3.67
C HIS A 138 -16.71 -21.77 4.80
N ALA A 139 -15.94 -20.94 5.48
CA ALA A 139 -15.20 -21.33 6.67
C ALA A 139 -16.09 -21.26 7.91
N VAL A 140 -15.77 -22.06 8.93
CA VAL A 140 -16.44 -22.09 10.24
C VAL A 140 -15.40 -21.76 11.32
N GLY A 141 -15.65 -20.71 12.09
CA GLY A 141 -14.75 -20.25 13.15
C GLY A 141 -13.36 -19.86 12.65
N THR A 142 -12.33 -20.14 13.46
CA THR A 142 -10.92 -19.94 13.11
C THR A 142 -10.32 -21.23 12.54
N ALA A 143 -10.73 -21.58 11.33
CA ALA A 143 -10.26 -22.79 10.67
C ALA A 143 -8.82 -22.63 10.12
N PRO A 144 -8.10 -23.74 9.85
CA PRO A 144 -6.66 -23.69 9.56
C PRO A 144 -6.28 -22.96 8.28
N PHE A 145 -7.18 -22.86 7.29
CA PHE A 145 -6.85 -22.29 5.98
C PHE A 145 -7.70 -21.07 5.59
N ALA A 146 -8.67 -20.70 6.43
CA ALA A 146 -9.49 -19.49 6.33
C ALA A 146 -10.27 -19.28 7.61
N TRP A 147 -10.57 -18.03 7.97
CA TRP A 147 -11.47 -17.71 9.07
C TRP A 147 -12.88 -17.43 8.55
N GLU A 148 -13.85 -17.69 9.42
CA GLU A 148 -15.26 -17.43 9.13
C GLU A 148 -15.52 -15.95 8.82
N LEU A 149 -16.22 -15.68 7.72
CA LEU A 149 -16.58 -14.34 7.30
C LEU A 149 -17.75 -13.74 8.10
N THR A 150 -18.67 -14.58 8.60
CA THR A 150 -20.01 -14.17 9.10
C THR A 150 -19.97 -13.03 10.10
N GLN A 151 -19.04 -13.05 11.06
CA GLN A 151 -18.96 -11.99 12.10
C GLN A 151 -18.47 -10.64 11.55
N ALA A 152 -17.67 -10.65 10.51
CA ALA A 152 -17.09 -9.46 9.88
C ALA A 152 -17.79 -9.08 8.56
N GLU A 153 -18.75 -9.88 8.10
CA GLU A 153 -19.32 -9.78 6.75
C GLU A 153 -19.86 -8.38 6.43
N ALA A 154 -20.61 -7.77 7.32
CA ALA A 154 -21.21 -6.45 7.09
C ALA A 154 -20.14 -5.36 6.91
N VAL A 155 -19.11 -5.36 7.76
CA VAL A 155 -18.01 -4.38 7.71
C VAL A 155 -17.15 -4.59 6.48
N LEU A 156 -16.79 -5.85 6.20
CA LEU A 156 -15.96 -6.18 5.05
C LEU A 156 -16.67 -5.97 3.72
N THR A 157 -17.97 -6.28 3.63
CA THR A 157 -18.78 -6.01 2.43
C THR A 157 -18.84 -4.51 2.16
N ALA A 158 -19.13 -3.69 3.18
CA ALA A 158 -19.13 -2.24 3.04
C ALA A 158 -17.76 -1.69 2.60
N ARG A 159 -16.66 -2.25 3.11
CA ARG A 159 -15.30 -1.90 2.65
C ARG A 159 -15.07 -2.25 1.19
N VAL A 160 -15.45 -3.45 0.76
CA VAL A 160 -15.32 -3.89 -0.64
C VAL A 160 -16.14 -3.01 -1.58
N GLU A 161 -17.35 -2.63 -1.18
CA GLU A 161 -18.21 -1.70 -1.95
C GLU A 161 -17.59 -0.31 -2.09
N ARG A 162 -17.01 0.24 -0.99
CA ARG A 162 -16.27 1.51 -1.03
C ARG A 162 -15.05 1.41 -1.94
N SER A 163 -14.28 0.33 -1.83
CA SER A 163 -13.09 0.10 -2.66
C SER A 163 -13.45 -0.01 -4.14
N ALA A 164 -14.53 -0.70 -4.48
CA ALA A 164 -15.02 -0.76 -5.85
C ALA A 164 -15.48 0.61 -6.37
N ALA A 165 -16.11 1.43 -5.53
CA ALA A 165 -16.48 2.80 -5.88
C ALA A 165 -15.25 3.70 -6.04
N TYR A 166 -14.25 3.55 -5.16
CA TYR A 166 -12.99 4.25 -5.23
C TYR A 166 -12.27 3.99 -6.56
N TRP A 167 -12.06 2.73 -6.95
CA TRP A 167 -11.39 2.40 -8.20
C TRP A 167 -12.13 2.89 -9.43
N ARG A 168 -13.48 2.84 -9.44
CA ARG A 168 -14.28 3.46 -10.51
C ARG A 168 -14.04 4.97 -10.62
N THR A 169 -13.94 5.68 -9.49
CA THR A 169 -13.60 7.11 -9.50
C THR A 169 -12.18 7.35 -10.02
N MET A 170 -11.24 6.45 -9.71
CA MET A 170 -9.85 6.54 -10.17
C MET A 170 -9.70 6.24 -11.68
N GLU A 171 -10.62 5.52 -12.29
CA GLU A 171 -10.65 5.28 -13.74
C GLU A 171 -11.04 6.53 -14.53
N ASP A 172 -11.96 7.37 -14.00
CA ASP A 172 -12.50 8.50 -14.75
C ASP A 172 -12.65 9.75 -13.88
N GLY A 173 -12.01 10.83 -14.32
CA GLY A 173 -12.27 12.19 -13.86
C GLY A 173 -11.67 12.60 -12.51
N TYR A 174 -10.95 11.74 -11.79
CA TYR A 174 -10.36 12.08 -10.47
C TYR A 174 -9.30 13.19 -10.56
N TRP A 175 -8.53 13.23 -11.65
CA TRP A 175 -7.34 14.06 -11.76
C TRP A 175 -7.64 15.56 -11.73
N LYS A 176 -8.60 16.00 -12.54
CA LYS A 176 -8.88 17.44 -12.72
C LYS A 176 -9.28 18.15 -11.41
N PRO A 177 -10.25 17.66 -10.62
CA PRO A 177 -10.59 18.28 -9.34
C PRO A 177 -9.43 18.27 -8.34
N LEU A 178 -8.66 17.18 -8.30
CA LEU A 178 -7.49 17.05 -7.42
C LEU A 178 -6.39 18.05 -7.84
N GLN A 179 -6.12 18.17 -9.13
CA GLN A 179 -5.14 19.11 -9.67
C GLN A 179 -5.53 20.56 -9.37
N GLU A 180 -6.76 20.95 -9.67
CA GLU A 180 -7.25 22.31 -9.44
C GLU A 180 -7.22 22.67 -7.95
N GLY A 181 -7.68 21.80 -7.08
CA GLY A 181 -7.67 22.00 -5.64
C GLY A 181 -6.27 22.06 -5.04
N GLY A 182 -5.38 21.16 -5.44
CA GLY A 182 -4.00 21.12 -4.98
C GLY A 182 -3.18 22.30 -5.45
N LEU A 183 -3.27 22.66 -6.73
CA LEU A 183 -2.62 23.87 -7.26
C LEU A 183 -3.13 25.13 -6.54
N GLY A 184 -4.44 25.26 -6.36
CA GLY A 184 -5.03 26.38 -5.62
C GLY A 184 -4.48 26.51 -4.20
N ALA A 185 -4.29 25.40 -3.49
CA ALA A 185 -3.71 25.35 -2.15
C ALA A 185 -2.23 25.79 -2.17
N MET A 186 -1.43 25.29 -3.13
CA MET A 186 -0.02 25.66 -3.27
C MET A 186 0.16 27.13 -3.67
N GLU A 187 -0.61 27.62 -4.62
CA GLU A 187 -0.57 29.02 -5.05
C GLU A 187 -1.09 29.98 -3.96
N GLY A 188 -2.05 29.54 -3.15
CA GLY A 188 -2.46 30.28 -1.95
C GLY A 188 -1.34 30.37 -0.90
N PHE A 189 -0.43 29.39 -0.89
CA PHE A 189 0.70 29.34 0.03
C PHE A 189 1.88 30.22 -0.41
N PHE A 190 2.37 30.07 -1.66
CA PHE A 190 3.57 30.75 -2.12
C PHE A 190 3.35 31.76 -3.26
N GLY A 191 2.12 31.97 -3.72
CA GLY A 191 1.81 32.77 -4.90
C GLY A 191 1.83 31.93 -6.18
N PRO A 192 1.89 32.55 -7.38
CA PRO A 192 1.95 31.80 -8.63
C PRO A 192 3.11 30.81 -8.64
N HIS A 193 2.85 29.58 -9.09
CA HIS A 193 3.91 28.58 -9.21
C HIS A 193 4.93 28.96 -10.29
N GLU A 194 6.20 28.59 -10.08
CA GLU A 194 7.27 28.86 -11.04
C GLU A 194 7.36 27.75 -12.09
N GLN A 195 7.25 26.49 -11.67
CA GLN A 195 7.38 25.35 -12.56
C GLN A 195 6.38 24.25 -12.17
N TYR A 196 5.93 23.53 -13.17
CA TYR A 196 5.07 22.38 -13.06
C TYR A 196 5.66 21.23 -13.88
N PHE A 197 6.02 20.13 -13.22
CA PHE A 197 6.61 18.96 -13.84
C PHE A 197 5.64 17.79 -13.74
N ALA A 198 5.22 17.19 -14.86
CA ALA A 198 4.59 15.88 -14.84
C ALA A 198 5.66 14.83 -14.48
N ILE A 199 5.43 14.07 -13.42
CA ILE A 199 6.42 13.11 -12.87
C ILE A 199 5.94 11.65 -12.93
N ASP A 200 4.78 11.40 -13.53
CA ASP A 200 4.18 10.08 -13.70
C ASP A 200 4.66 9.34 -14.96
N GLY A 201 5.37 10.04 -15.86
CA GLY A 201 5.77 9.48 -17.16
C GLY A 201 4.58 9.13 -18.06
N GLY A 202 3.42 9.77 -17.86
CA GLY A 202 2.17 9.50 -18.57
C GLY A 202 1.47 8.21 -18.14
N LYS A 203 1.79 7.69 -16.96
CA LYS A 203 1.18 6.48 -16.38
C LYS A 203 0.26 6.83 -15.22
N PHE A 204 -0.69 5.95 -14.96
CA PHE A 204 -1.52 6.01 -13.76
C PHE A 204 -0.70 5.66 -12.49
N PRO A 205 -0.96 6.34 -11.37
CA PRO A 205 -1.77 7.55 -11.23
C PRO A 205 -1.05 8.80 -11.72
N SER A 206 -1.80 9.79 -12.22
CA SER A 206 -1.25 11.09 -12.62
C SER A 206 -0.62 11.79 -11.42
N LYS A 207 0.62 12.26 -11.59
CA LYS A 207 1.38 12.97 -10.55
C LYS A 207 2.17 14.12 -11.13
N ALA A 208 2.27 15.20 -10.35
CA ALA A 208 3.10 16.34 -10.68
C ALA A 208 4.00 16.76 -9.51
N LEU A 209 4.99 17.57 -9.83
CA LEU A 209 5.81 18.29 -8.89
C LEU A 209 5.69 19.78 -9.21
N VAL A 210 5.32 20.58 -8.23
CA VAL A 210 5.06 22.01 -8.37
C VAL A 210 6.05 22.79 -7.53
N THR A 211 6.69 23.82 -8.10
CA THR A 211 7.64 24.65 -7.38
C THR A 211 7.19 26.10 -7.32
N GLY A 212 7.61 26.80 -6.29
CA GLY A 212 7.35 28.22 -6.09
C GLY A 212 8.31 28.84 -5.10
N ARG A 213 8.21 30.15 -4.89
CA ARG A 213 9.05 30.92 -3.94
C ARG A 213 8.20 31.79 -3.03
N LYS A 214 8.65 31.88 -1.79
CA LYS A 214 8.11 32.81 -0.81
C LYS A 214 9.20 33.19 0.18
N ASP A 215 9.33 34.50 0.46
CA ASP A 215 10.25 35.07 1.46
C ASP A 215 11.71 34.56 1.33
N GLY A 216 12.20 34.43 0.08
CA GLY A 216 13.56 33.95 -0.20
C GLY A 216 13.77 32.45 -0.04
N ILE A 217 12.70 31.68 0.17
CA ILE A 217 12.70 30.22 0.28
C ILE A 217 12.11 29.62 -1.01
N ARG A 218 12.74 28.57 -1.51
CA ARG A 218 12.24 27.74 -2.62
C ARG A 218 11.45 26.58 -2.04
N TYR A 219 10.27 26.34 -2.58
CA TYR A 219 9.38 25.25 -2.18
C TYR A 219 9.12 24.31 -3.34
N ALA A 220 8.98 23.04 -3.03
CA ALA A 220 8.50 22.02 -3.96
C ALA A 220 7.49 21.13 -3.24
N PHE A 221 6.37 20.88 -3.89
CA PHE A 221 5.32 19.97 -3.41
C PHE A 221 4.96 18.97 -4.50
N THR A 222 4.75 17.74 -4.12
CA THR A 222 4.10 16.80 -5.03
C THR A 222 2.60 17.08 -5.11
N LEU A 223 1.99 16.63 -6.18
CA LEU A 223 0.57 16.76 -6.45
C LEU A 223 0.07 15.46 -7.06
N GLY A 224 -0.91 14.84 -6.44
CA GLY A 224 -1.53 13.60 -6.89
C GLY A 224 -1.04 12.33 -6.23
N VAL A 225 -0.05 12.39 -5.34
CA VAL A 225 0.35 11.25 -4.51
C VAL A 225 -0.79 10.90 -3.56
N ALA A 226 -1.46 11.90 -2.99
CA ALA A 226 -2.63 11.75 -2.11
C ALA A 226 -3.87 11.13 -2.79
N ALA A 227 -3.87 10.98 -4.13
CA ALA A 227 -4.94 10.25 -4.82
C ALA A 227 -5.04 8.80 -4.33
N LEU A 228 -3.93 8.18 -3.98
CA LEU A 228 -3.84 6.80 -3.52
C LEU A 228 -3.78 6.70 -1.99
N CYS A 229 -4.34 5.62 -1.46
CA CYS A 229 -4.16 5.23 -0.05
C CYS A 229 -2.86 4.46 0.11
N MET A 230 -2.04 4.80 1.10
CA MET A 230 -0.83 4.03 1.39
C MET A 230 -1.15 2.69 2.04
N PRO A 231 -0.46 1.60 1.67
CA PRO A 231 -0.54 0.30 2.34
C PRO A 231 -0.17 0.37 3.83
N HIS A 232 -0.58 -0.62 4.59
CA HIS A 232 -0.18 -0.87 5.98
C HIS A 232 -0.57 0.21 7.02
N VAL A 233 -1.11 1.35 6.66
CA VAL A 233 -1.48 2.41 7.61
C VAL A 233 -2.45 1.91 8.68
N GLU A 234 -3.42 1.07 8.31
CA GLU A 234 -4.40 0.51 9.25
C GLU A 234 -3.80 -0.36 10.36
N GLN A 235 -2.60 -0.91 10.15
CA GLN A 235 -1.92 -1.72 11.16
C GLN A 235 -1.41 -0.87 12.32
N TYR A 236 -1.05 0.38 12.05
CA TYR A 236 -0.44 1.30 13.01
C TYR A 236 -1.43 2.35 13.52
N HIS A 237 -2.47 2.65 12.74
CA HIS A 237 -3.45 3.72 12.97
C HIS A 237 -4.88 3.18 12.85
N GLN A 238 -5.23 2.17 13.64
CA GLN A 238 -6.48 1.41 13.52
C GLN A 238 -7.74 2.30 13.47
N GLU A 239 -7.88 3.23 14.43
CA GLU A 239 -9.07 4.08 14.57
C GLU A 239 -9.00 5.36 13.71
N ASP A 240 -7.81 5.87 13.44
CA ASP A 240 -7.55 7.11 12.71
C ASP A 240 -6.78 6.93 11.39
N ALA A 241 -6.83 5.71 10.83
CA ALA A 241 -6.11 5.38 9.58
C ALA A 241 -6.41 6.37 8.43
N GLY A 242 -7.66 6.85 8.34
CA GLY A 242 -8.05 7.85 7.35
C GLY A 242 -7.26 9.16 7.44
N ASP A 243 -6.75 9.51 8.63
CA ASP A 243 -5.96 10.72 8.85
C ASP A 243 -4.50 10.58 8.41
N HIS A 244 -4.04 9.38 8.12
CA HIS A 244 -2.62 9.08 7.86
C HIS A 244 -2.34 8.44 6.49
N ARG A 245 -3.34 7.95 5.78
CA ARG A 245 -3.13 7.14 4.58
C ARG A 245 -2.97 7.91 3.28
N ARG A 246 -3.11 9.26 3.28
CA ARG A 246 -2.90 10.10 2.10
C ARG A 246 -1.84 11.14 2.37
N MET A 247 -0.87 11.26 1.47
CA MET A 247 0.25 12.18 1.64
C MET A 247 0.57 12.97 0.38
N GLU A 248 1.14 14.14 0.56
CA GLU A 248 1.95 14.83 -0.43
C GLU A 248 3.34 15.07 0.15
N LEU A 249 4.39 14.91 -0.66
CA LEU A 249 5.75 15.18 -0.23
C LEU A 249 6.08 16.65 -0.44
N ALA A 250 6.85 17.22 0.49
CA ALA A 250 7.23 18.61 0.50
C ALA A 250 8.74 18.77 0.70
N PHE A 251 9.33 19.74 0.04
CA PHE A 251 10.72 20.13 0.27
C PHE A 251 10.83 21.67 0.26
N ALA A 252 11.63 22.21 1.18
CA ALA A 252 11.94 23.62 1.22
C ALA A 252 13.45 23.84 1.34
N ALA A 253 13.97 24.82 0.63
CA ALA A 253 15.38 25.18 0.70
C ALA A 253 15.56 26.70 0.62
N ARG A 254 16.67 27.19 1.16
CA ARG A 254 17.06 28.58 0.95
C ARG A 254 17.22 28.89 -0.55
N GLY A 255 16.90 30.11 -0.93
CA GLY A 255 16.92 30.53 -2.32
C GLY A 255 18.30 30.53 -2.97
N ASP A 256 19.37 30.48 -2.17
CA ASP A 256 20.78 30.43 -2.58
C ASP A 256 21.32 28.99 -2.76
N LEU A 257 20.49 27.95 -2.56
CA LEU A 257 20.89 26.59 -2.88
C LEU A 257 21.23 26.47 -4.38
N PRO A 258 22.39 25.87 -4.76
CA PRO A 258 22.75 25.71 -6.18
C PRO A 258 21.65 24.99 -6.97
N ASP A 259 21.38 25.42 -8.19
CA ASP A 259 20.32 24.86 -9.03
C ASP A 259 20.54 23.37 -9.32
N GLU A 260 21.79 22.93 -9.44
CA GLU A 260 22.11 21.51 -9.62
C GLU A 260 21.65 20.66 -8.42
N ASP A 261 21.92 21.12 -7.19
CA ASP A 261 21.53 20.41 -5.95
C ASP A 261 20.02 20.46 -5.76
N TRP A 262 19.38 21.59 -6.10
CA TRP A 262 17.95 21.71 -6.13
C TRP A 262 17.31 20.67 -7.06
N MET A 263 17.77 20.60 -8.32
CA MET A 263 17.23 19.63 -9.30
C MET A 263 17.51 18.18 -8.92
N LYS A 264 18.66 17.87 -8.32
CA LYS A 264 18.96 16.53 -7.77
C LYS A 264 17.96 16.16 -6.68
N THR A 265 17.66 17.11 -5.79
CA THR A 265 16.69 16.88 -4.70
C THR A 265 15.28 16.71 -5.24
N LEU A 266 14.84 17.50 -6.22
CA LEU A 266 13.56 17.32 -6.90
C LEU A 266 13.47 15.94 -7.59
N GLY A 267 14.55 15.49 -8.21
CA GLY A 267 14.62 14.15 -8.81
C GLY A 267 14.46 13.03 -7.78
N PHE A 268 15.03 13.18 -6.59
CA PHE A 268 14.83 12.24 -5.49
C PHE A 268 13.37 12.28 -4.99
N LEU A 269 12.83 13.45 -4.72
CA LEU A 269 11.44 13.64 -4.29
C LEU A 269 10.46 13.00 -5.27
N SER A 270 10.65 13.21 -6.56
CA SER A 270 9.87 12.56 -7.62
C SER A 270 10.00 11.03 -7.56
N GLY A 271 11.21 10.51 -7.37
CA GLY A 271 11.49 9.06 -7.33
C GLY A 271 10.84 8.33 -6.17
N VAL A 272 10.62 9.00 -5.03
CA VAL A 272 10.03 8.37 -3.84
C VAL A 272 8.50 8.46 -3.79
N THR A 273 7.85 9.14 -4.73
CA THR A 273 6.37 9.26 -4.78
C THR A 273 5.64 7.93 -4.94
N GLY A 274 6.28 6.90 -5.48
CA GLY A 274 5.74 5.54 -5.63
C GLY A 274 6.24 4.55 -4.59
N TYR A 275 7.10 5.00 -3.67
CA TYR A 275 7.74 4.12 -2.67
C TYR A 275 6.76 3.29 -1.85
N PRO A 276 5.65 3.85 -1.29
CA PRO A 276 4.72 3.08 -0.47
C PRO A 276 4.14 1.85 -1.17
N TRP A 277 3.74 1.98 -2.42
CA TRP A 277 3.08 0.90 -3.16
C TRP A 277 4.07 -0.11 -3.74
N ARG A 278 5.28 0.35 -4.10
CA ARG A 278 6.35 -0.54 -4.57
C ARG A 278 6.88 -1.42 -3.44
N GLU A 279 7.08 -0.86 -2.25
CA GLU A 279 7.61 -1.58 -1.09
C GLU A 279 6.50 -2.18 -0.20
N ILE A 280 5.22 -1.91 -0.52
CA ILE A 280 4.04 -2.26 0.28
C ILE A 280 4.23 -1.83 1.73
N THR A 281 4.32 -0.52 1.93
CA THR A 281 4.57 0.13 3.22
C THR A 281 3.86 1.48 3.29
N TRP A 282 4.09 2.22 4.36
CA TRP A 282 3.61 3.58 4.51
C TRP A 282 4.73 4.55 4.86
N LEU A 283 4.50 5.82 4.64
CA LEU A 283 5.39 6.90 5.02
C LEU A 283 4.66 7.85 5.96
N GLY A 284 5.33 8.26 7.03
CA GLY A 284 4.77 9.14 8.05
C GLY A 284 5.82 9.91 8.81
N HIS A 285 5.37 10.63 9.84
CA HIS A 285 6.23 11.42 10.72
C HIS A 285 7.30 10.55 11.38
N GLY A 286 8.55 10.98 11.29
CA GLY A 286 9.69 10.28 11.90
C GLY A 286 10.31 9.20 11.00
N HIS A 287 9.70 8.83 9.88
CA HIS A 287 10.30 7.87 8.96
C HIS A 287 11.53 8.47 8.26
N THR A 288 12.48 7.61 7.92
CA THR A 288 13.70 7.98 7.19
C THR A 288 13.76 7.24 5.86
N LEU A 289 14.30 7.92 4.83
CA LEU A 289 14.60 7.32 3.53
C LEU A 289 16.06 7.59 3.19
N LEU A 290 16.80 6.54 2.84
CA LEU A 290 18.20 6.66 2.45
C LEU A 290 18.32 7.44 1.14
N LEU A 291 19.28 8.35 1.08
CA LEU A 291 19.67 9.05 -0.14
C LEU A 291 20.65 8.19 -0.94
N PRO A 292 20.51 8.12 -2.26
CA PRO A 292 21.58 7.61 -3.11
C PRO A 292 22.86 8.40 -2.89
N GLU A 293 24.02 7.72 -2.92
CA GLU A 293 25.32 8.36 -2.70
C GLU A 293 25.52 9.58 -3.57
N GLY A 294 25.96 10.68 -2.97
CA GLY A 294 26.24 11.94 -3.65
C GLY A 294 24.99 12.70 -4.14
N ARG A 295 23.77 12.26 -3.80
CA ARG A 295 22.53 12.95 -4.19
C ARG A 295 22.46 14.35 -3.59
N ILE A 296 22.73 14.48 -2.30
CA ILE A 296 22.92 15.74 -1.58
C ILE A 296 24.27 15.62 -0.84
N PRO A 297 25.31 16.36 -1.24
CA PRO A 297 26.64 16.22 -0.65
C PRO A 297 26.62 16.41 0.87
N GLY A 298 27.20 15.45 1.61
CA GLY A 298 27.27 15.49 3.07
C GLY A 298 26.04 14.95 3.80
N PHE A 299 24.99 14.52 3.08
CA PHE A 299 23.75 13.97 3.65
C PHE A 299 23.55 12.52 3.21
N ALA A 300 23.07 11.68 4.13
CA ALA A 300 22.91 10.25 3.92
C ALA A 300 21.46 9.79 3.80
N ALA A 301 20.53 10.57 4.33
CA ALA A 301 19.10 10.25 4.34
C ALA A 301 18.24 11.51 4.35
N VAL A 302 16.94 11.35 4.22
CA VAL A 302 15.95 12.35 4.58
C VAL A 302 15.10 11.84 5.74
N LEU A 303 14.74 12.73 6.65
CA LEU A 303 13.75 12.53 7.70
C LEU A 303 12.42 13.12 7.23
N LEU A 304 11.33 12.38 7.42
CA LEU A 304 9.98 12.83 7.05
C LEU A 304 9.28 13.44 8.27
N LEU A 305 8.80 14.66 8.12
CA LEU A 305 8.09 15.38 9.17
C LEU A 305 6.68 15.75 8.71
N ASP A 306 5.65 15.28 9.40
CA ASP A 306 4.26 15.66 9.12
C ASP A 306 4.02 17.13 9.50
N GLY A 307 3.74 17.96 8.51
CA GLY A 307 3.50 19.39 8.71
C GLY A 307 2.31 19.69 9.64
N ARG A 308 1.36 18.78 9.77
CA ARG A 308 0.22 18.92 10.70
C ARG A 308 0.62 18.78 12.17
N LYS A 309 1.73 18.06 12.44
CA LYS A 309 2.33 17.93 13.79
C LYS A 309 3.26 19.09 14.13
N LEU A 310 3.46 20.03 13.21
CA LEU A 310 4.37 21.15 13.33
C LEU A 310 3.57 22.46 13.13
N PRO A 311 2.74 22.88 14.10
CA PRO A 311 1.77 23.98 13.91
C PRO A 311 2.40 25.34 13.53
N GLU A 312 3.68 25.52 13.81
CA GLU A 312 4.42 26.74 13.50
C GLU A 312 5.13 26.68 12.12
N VAL A 313 5.12 25.50 11.46
CA VAL A 313 5.63 25.34 10.09
C VAL A 313 4.49 25.52 9.12
N PRO A 314 4.54 26.56 8.28
CA PRO A 314 3.47 26.81 7.32
C PRO A 314 3.44 25.73 6.24
N VAL A 315 2.24 25.25 5.92
CA VAL A 315 1.97 24.27 4.85
C VAL A 315 0.83 24.75 3.96
N PRO A 316 0.76 24.32 2.69
CA PRO A 316 -0.43 24.56 1.88
C PRO A 316 -1.68 23.93 2.53
N ALA A 317 -2.80 24.62 2.45
CA ALA A 317 -4.09 24.12 2.92
C ALA A 317 -4.68 23.13 1.89
N PHE A 318 -4.09 21.94 1.76
CA PHE A 318 -4.58 20.93 0.83
C PHE A 318 -6.04 20.58 1.13
N PRO A 319 -6.92 20.55 0.12
CA PRO A 319 -8.28 20.07 0.30
C PRO A 319 -8.24 18.54 0.60
N PRO A 320 -9.20 18.03 1.37
CA PRO A 320 -9.32 16.60 1.58
C PRO A 320 -9.56 15.87 0.25
N VAL A 321 -8.94 14.70 0.12
CA VAL A 321 -9.13 13.81 -1.02
C VAL A 321 -10.09 12.70 -0.62
N MET A 322 -11.24 12.62 -1.32
CA MET A 322 -12.32 11.68 -1.00
C MET A 322 -12.76 11.72 0.48
N GLY A 323 -12.76 12.93 1.06
CA GLY A 323 -13.17 13.16 2.45
C GLY A 323 -12.08 12.94 3.50
N GLU A 324 -10.88 12.53 3.12
CA GLU A 324 -9.76 12.28 4.02
C GLU A 324 -8.69 13.38 3.91
N PRO A 325 -8.08 13.78 5.03
CA PRO A 325 -7.05 14.81 5.03
C PRO A 325 -5.78 14.34 4.32
N VAL A 326 -5.04 15.29 3.75
CA VAL A 326 -3.74 15.05 3.13
C VAL A 326 -2.62 15.37 4.12
N CYS A 327 -1.70 14.44 4.32
CA CYS A 327 -0.47 14.62 5.10
C CYS A 327 0.60 15.34 4.26
N PRO A 328 0.96 16.60 4.49
CA PRO A 328 2.14 17.20 3.91
C PRO A 328 3.39 16.71 4.65
N LEU A 329 4.16 15.81 4.04
CA LEU A 329 5.39 15.26 4.62
C LEU A 329 6.60 16.06 4.12
N TRP A 330 7.19 16.85 5.02
CA TRP A 330 8.43 17.56 4.76
C TRP A 330 9.62 16.59 4.73
N MET A 331 10.39 16.63 3.66
CA MET A 331 11.67 15.94 3.54
C MET A 331 12.80 16.82 4.07
N VAL A 332 13.41 16.43 5.18
CA VAL A 332 14.54 17.12 5.79
C VAL A 332 15.80 16.29 5.59
N PRO A 333 16.79 16.76 4.79
CA PRO A 333 18.06 16.07 4.64
C PRO A 333 18.81 15.97 5.97
N ILE A 334 19.30 14.76 6.28
CA ILE A 334 20.03 14.43 7.51
C ILE A 334 21.38 13.77 7.17
N THR A 335 22.40 14.07 7.98
CA THR A 335 23.70 13.43 7.86
C THR A 335 23.66 11.98 8.32
N LYS A 336 24.76 11.23 8.09
CA LYS A 336 24.84 9.85 8.59
C LYS A 336 24.71 9.77 10.11
N ALA A 337 25.35 10.69 10.84
CA ALA A 337 25.27 10.71 12.31
C ALA A 337 23.85 11.03 12.81
N GLU A 338 23.16 11.97 12.16
CA GLU A 338 21.75 12.28 12.46
C GLU A 338 20.81 11.11 12.10
N TYR A 339 21.11 10.37 11.01
CA TYR A 339 20.36 9.17 10.63
C TYR A 339 20.49 8.07 11.69
N ASP A 340 21.72 7.81 12.16
CA ASP A 340 21.95 6.81 13.22
C ASP A 340 21.17 7.17 14.49
N LEU A 341 21.18 8.45 14.85
CA LEU A 341 20.40 8.96 15.98
C LEU A 341 18.88 8.84 15.74
N ALA A 342 18.40 9.12 14.52
CA ALA A 342 16.99 9.01 14.16
C ALA A 342 16.48 7.57 14.22
N VAL A 343 17.29 6.58 13.88
CA VAL A 343 16.94 5.16 13.98
C VAL A 343 16.84 4.70 15.43
N GLU A 344 17.63 5.27 16.33
CA GLU A 344 17.66 4.89 17.75
C GLU A 344 16.56 5.55 18.58
N SER A 345 16.18 6.83 18.32
CA SER A 345 15.22 7.54 19.18
C SER A 345 14.62 8.81 18.54
N ILE A 346 13.78 8.66 17.56
CA ILE A 346 13.34 9.72 16.65
C ILE A 346 12.62 10.91 17.31
N GLU A 347 11.62 10.67 18.17
CA GLU A 347 10.77 11.75 18.70
C GLU A 347 11.46 12.73 19.66
N PRO A 348 12.22 12.28 20.68
CA PRO A 348 12.78 13.21 21.65
C PRO A 348 13.77 14.21 21.06
N VAL A 349 14.60 13.76 20.11
CA VAL A 349 15.65 14.61 19.53
C VAL A 349 15.08 15.67 18.59
N ILE A 350 14.07 15.33 17.81
CA ILE A 350 13.38 16.28 16.93
C ILE A 350 12.73 17.37 17.78
N LEU A 351 12.02 17.00 18.85
CA LEU A 351 11.32 17.92 19.73
C LEU A 351 12.28 18.83 20.50
N GLU A 352 13.40 18.33 20.98
CA GLU A 352 14.40 19.14 21.69
C GLU A 352 15.06 20.20 20.80
N LYS A 353 15.37 19.85 19.55
CA LYS A 353 15.98 20.78 18.57
C LYS A 353 14.97 21.76 17.97
N TYR A 354 13.69 21.47 18.09
CA TYR A 354 12.59 22.29 17.60
C TYR A 354 12.38 23.61 18.37
N GLN A 355 12.96 23.73 19.56
CA GLN A 355 12.69 24.81 20.52
C GLN A 355 13.16 26.22 20.15
N GLY A 356 13.44 26.58 18.90
CA GLY A 356 13.95 27.92 18.65
C GLY A 356 13.50 28.63 17.38
N ALA A 357 13.18 27.92 16.33
CA ALA A 357 12.71 28.48 15.07
C ALA A 357 12.15 27.35 14.19
N PRO A 358 10.94 26.93 14.43
CA PRO A 358 10.32 25.75 13.80
C PRO A 358 10.28 25.83 12.29
N GLU A 359 10.06 27.01 11.72
CA GLU A 359 10.08 27.24 10.28
C GLU A 359 11.45 26.94 9.63
N ARG A 360 12.54 27.02 10.41
CA ARG A 360 13.89 26.68 9.94
C ARG A 360 14.18 25.18 9.95
N LEU A 361 13.41 24.41 10.69
CA LEU A 361 13.59 22.95 10.77
C LEU A 361 13.46 22.32 9.39
N VAL A 362 12.43 22.67 8.65
CA VAL A 362 12.12 22.11 7.34
C VAL A 362 12.84 22.79 6.18
N VAL A 363 13.38 24.00 6.39
CA VAL A 363 14.09 24.74 5.34
C VAL A 363 15.55 24.28 5.27
N PHE A 364 15.91 23.60 4.22
CA PHE A 364 17.27 23.14 3.98
C PHE A 364 18.21 24.31 3.66
N ASP A 365 19.29 24.45 4.41
CA ASP A 365 20.31 25.50 4.29
C ASP A 365 21.72 24.94 4.08
N GLY A 366 21.82 23.64 3.74
CA GLY A 366 23.09 22.95 3.54
C GLY A 366 23.80 22.52 4.85
N LYS A 367 23.15 22.66 6.01
CA LYS A 367 23.72 22.32 7.33
C LYS A 367 22.93 21.22 8.03
N PRO A 368 23.61 20.42 8.88
CA PRO A 368 22.93 19.52 9.81
C PRO A 368 21.91 20.26 10.67
N LYS A 369 20.78 19.59 11.00
CA LYS A 369 19.70 20.21 11.78
C LYS A 369 19.64 19.72 13.23
N PHE A 370 20.10 18.50 13.50
CA PHE A 370 19.88 17.82 14.76
C PHE A 370 21.15 17.54 15.57
N LEU A 371 22.34 17.75 15.00
CA LEU A 371 23.63 17.57 15.68
C LEU A 371 24.54 18.79 15.51
#